data_e805db640c23ae99ac9e125c6ca9d3b8
#
_entry.id   e805db640c23ae99ac9e125c6ca9d3b8
#
_cell.length_a   1.000
_cell.length_b   1.000
_cell.length_c   1.000
_cell.angle_alpha   90.00
_cell.angle_beta   90.00
_cell.angle_gamma   90.00
#
_symmetry.space_group_name_H-M   'P 1'
#
loop_
_entity.id
_entity.type
_entity.pdbx_description
1 polymer ?
#
loop_
_entity_poly.entity_id
_entity_poly.type
_entity_poly.pdbx_seq_one_letter_code
_entity_poly.pdbx_strand_id
1 'polypeptide(L)'
;ELPMNYANIKYFDIADGEGVRTSLFVSGCRRGCKNCFNSVAWDFAAGEPFDRAVEDKIIESLDHPFIDGLTILGGEPMEPENQAGLVDFVERVRAAYPAGSGKTIWCFTGDVLEELMPGGRHHTEVTDRILACLDMLVDGPFVQDLYDISLRFRGSSNQRVIDMNATRARAEREGVALCDAVELWRDDPVYSTHTM
;
A
#
# COMPACT_ATOMS: atom_id res chain seq x y z
N GLU A 1 23.19 3.98 -7.22
CA GLU A 1 22.01 3.17 -6.97
C GLU A 1 21.15 3.13 -8.23
N LEU A 2 20.72 1.95 -8.65
CA LEU A 2 19.79 1.84 -9.77
C LEU A 2 18.43 2.39 -9.30
N PRO A 3 17.76 3.25 -10.08
CA PRO A 3 16.44 3.74 -9.72
C PRO A 3 15.47 2.55 -9.60
N MET A 4 14.48 2.67 -8.69
CA MET A 4 13.38 1.72 -8.63
C MET A 4 12.65 1.69 -9.97
N ASN A 5 12.19 0.52 -10.40
CA ASN A 5 11.33 0.38 -11.57
C ASN A 5 9.86 0.21 -11.17
N TYR A 6 8.97 0.52 -12.09
CA TYR A 6 7.55 0.21 -11.97
C TYR A 6 7.08 -0.63 -13.16
N ALA A 7 6.21 -1.59 -12.89
CA ALA A 7 5.68 -2.49 -13.92
C ALA A 7 4.50 -1.87 -14.67
N ASN A 8 3.68 -1.07 -13.98
CA ASN A 8 2.49 -0.46 -14.56
C ASN A 8 2.00 0.73 -13.72
N ILE A 9 1.23 1.61 -14.35
CA ILE A 9 0.41 2.62 -13.69
C ILE A 9 -0.99 2.53 -14.28
N LYS A 10 -2.00 2.36 -13.42
CA LYS A 10 -3.40 2.42 -13.82
C LYS A 10 -4.00 3.75 -13.36
N TYR A 11 -4.49 4.50 -14.31
CA TYR A 11 -5.30 5.68 -14.02
C TYR A 11 -6.76 5.26 -13.99
N PHE A 12 -7.57 5.85 -13.08
CA PHE A 12 -8.98 5.51 -12.90
C PHE A 12 -9.22 4.03 -12.50
N ASP A 13 -8.37 3.51 -11.64
CA ASP A 13 -8.50 2.15 -11.09
C ASP A 13 -9.57 2.12 -9.99
N ILE A 14 -10.46 1.12 -10.05
CA ILE A 14 -11.55 0.91 -9.09
C ILE A 14 -11.38 -0.39 -8.27
N ALA A 15 -10.31 -1.14 -8.52
CA ALA A 15 -10.11 -2.46 -7.92
C ALA A 15 -9.23 -2.43 -6.66
N ASP A 16 -8.27 -1.53 -6.63
CA ASP A 16 -7.17 -1.56 -5.68
C ASP A 16 -7.31 -0.46 -4.60
N GLY A 17 -8.38 -0.52 -3.84
CA GLY A 17 -8.72 0.42 -2.78
C GLY A 17 -10.08 1.09 -2.97
N GLU A 18 -10.49 1.89 -1.99
CA GLU A 18 -11.78 2.56 -2.01
C GLU A 18 -11.79 3.72 -3.01
N GLY A 19 -12.89 3.84 -3.75
CA GLY A 19 -13.10 4.89 -4.73
C GLY A 19 -12.35 4.67 -6.04
N VAL A 20 -12.10 5.74 -6.78
CA VAL A 20 -11.35 5.74 -8.04
C VAL A 20 -9.93 6.23 -7.78
N ARG A 21 -8.93 5.47 -8.20
CA ARG A 21 -7.56 5.70 -7.76
C ARG A 21 -6.57 5.76 -8.93
N THR A 22 -5.44 6.41 -8.72
CA THR A 22 -4.23 6.17 -9.50
C THR A 22 -3.43 5.10 -8.79
N SER A 23 -3.18 3.97 -9.47
CA SER A 23 -2.51 2.81 -8.87
C SER A 23 -1.14 2.60 -9.50
N LEU A 24 -0.10 2.69 -8.67
CA LEU A 24 1.29 2.45 -9.03
C LEU A 24 1.68 1.01 -8.68
N PHE A 25 2.03 0.23 -9.71
CA PHE A 25 2.53 -1.14 -9.57
C PHE A 25 4.07 -1.12 -9.63
N VAL A 26 4.72 -1.20 -8.49
CA VAL A 26 6.20 -1.28 -8.42
C VAL A 26 6.73 -2.62 -8.91
N SER A 27 7.98 -2.65 -9.35
CA SER A 27 8.70 -3.87 -9.72
C SER A 27 9.64 -4.32 -8.60
N GLY A 28 9.82 -5.63 -8.47
CA GLY A 28 10.65 -6.28 -7.48
C GLY A 28 9.85 -6.88 -6.33
N CYS A 29 10.00 -8.20 -6.15
CA CYS A 29 9.41 -8.95 -5.05
C CYS A 29 10.14 -10.28 -4.86
N ARG A 30 10.63 -10.54 -3.67
CA ARG A 30 11.33 -11.81 -3.32
C ARG A 30 10.42 -12.85 -2.68
N ARG A 31 9.12 -12.56 -2.52
CA ARG A 31 8.18 -13.46 -1.82
C ARG A 31 7.88 -14.74 -2.59
N GLY A 32 7.73 -14.68 -3.91
CA GLY A 32 7.44 -15.86 -4.74
C GLY A 32 6.12 -16.56 -4.38
N CYS A 33 5.06 -15.80 -4.04
CA CYS A 33 3.78 -16.37 -3.64
C CYS A 33 3.20 -17.26 -4.73
N LYS A 34 2.75 -18.47 -4.34
CA LYS A 34 2.08 -19.39 -5.26
C LYS A 34 0.82 -18.72 -5.85
N ASN A 35 0.69 -18.79 -7.17
CA ASN A 35 -0.39 -18.16 -7.93
C ASN A 35 -0.51 -16.64 -7.74
N CYS A 36 0.62 -15.96 -7.54
CA CYS A 36 0.65 -14.50 -7.55
C CYS A 36 0.04 -13.96 -8.84
N PHE A 37 -0.92 -13.04 -8.73
CA PHE A 37 -1.59 -12.44 -9.89
C PHE A 37 -0.66 -11.53 -10.71
N ASN A 38 0.47 -11.09 -10.15
CA ASN A 38 1.40 -10.15 -10.78
C ASN A 38 2.85 -10.67 -10.77
N SER A 39 3.05 -11.94 -11.11
CA SER A 39 4.39 -12.56 -11.12
C SER A 39 5.38 -11.89 -12.08
N VAL A 40 4.90 -11.17 -13.10
CA VAL A 40 5.75 -10.39 -14.01
C VAL A 40 6.47 -9.25 -13.31
N ALA A 41 5.96 -8.77 -12.18
CA ALA A 41 6.56 -7.73 -11.37
C ALA A 41 7.56 -8.25 -10.31
N TRP A 42 7.90 -9.53 -10.31
CA TRP A 42 8.90 -10.06 -9.36
C TRP A 42 10.32 -9.60 -9.65
N ASP A 43 10.65 -9.39 -10.94
CA ASP A 43 11.94 -8.89 -11.34
C ASP A 43 12.05 -7.39 -11.05
N PHE A 44 13.07 -6.98 -10.30
CA PHE A 44 13.34 -5.57 -9.98
C PHE A 44 13.64 -4.73 -11.22
N ALA A 45 14.11 -5.34 -12.29
CA ALA A 45 14.37 -4.69 -13.57
C ALA A 45 13.17 -4.65 -14.51
N ALA A 46 12.03 -5.25 -14.13
CA ALA A 46 10.83 -5.24 -14.97
C ALA A 46 10.26 -3.83 -15.13
N GLY A 47 9.65 -3.57 -16.28
CA GLY A 47 8.99 -2.31 -16.60
C GLY A 47 9.95 -1.17 -16.87
N GLU A 48 9.62 0.02 -16.38
CA GLU A 48 10.31 1.27 -16.69
C GLU A 48 10.89 1.90 -15.41
N PRO A 49 11.94 2.74 -15.54
CA PRO A 49 12.49 3.49 -14.40
C PRO A 49 11.44 4.43 -13.78
N PHE A 50 11.34 4.40 -12.46
CA PHE A 50 10.50 5.32 -11.69
C PHE A 50 11.27 6.62 -11.42
N ASP A 51 11.14 7.56 -12.33
CA ASP A 51 11.84 8.83 -12.30
C ASP A 51 10.94 10.00 -11.88
N ARG A 52 11.53 11.17 -11.74
CA ARG A 52 10.81 12.38 -11.33
C ARG A 52 9.67 12.75 -12.26
N ALA A 53 9.81 12.51 -13.56
CA ALA A 53 8.78 12.84 -14.52
C ALA A 53 7.54 11.92 -14.36
N VAL A 54 7.77 10.65 -14.01
CA VAL A 54 6.71 9.70 -13.67
C VAL A 54 6.01 10.09 -12.37
N GLU A 55 6.78 10.45 -11.34
CA GLU A 55 6.22 10.95 -10.07
C GLU A 55 5.31 12.16 -10.29
N ASP A 56 5.78 13.15 -11.07
CA ASP A 56 5.04 14.37 -11.35
C ASP A 56 3.72 14.08 -12.05
N LYS A 57 3.70 13.16 -13.03
CA LYS A 57 2.46 12.71 -13.70
C LYS A 57 1.47 12.05 -12.75
N ILE A 58 1.96 11.22 -11.81
CA ILE A 58 1.07 10.61 -10.83
C ILE A 58 0.48 11.69 -9.92
N ILE A 59 1.31 12.60 -9.39
CA ILE A 59 0.85 13.68 -8.52
C ILE A 59 -0.19 14.56 -9.24
N GLU A 60 0.06 14.92 -10.50
CA GLU A 60 -0.89 15.67 -11.33
C GLU A 60 -2.22 14.92 -11.50
N SER A 61 -2.17 13.60 -11.72
CA SER A 61 -3.38 12.80 -11.90
C SER A 61 -4.29 12.81 -10.67
N LEU A 62 -3.72 12.98 -9.47
CA LEU A 62 -4.49 13.02 -8.21
C LEU A 62 -5.31 14.32 -8.05
N ASP A 63 -4.99 15.37 -8.80
CA ASP A 63 -5.76 16.62 -8.79
C ASP A 63 -7.15 16.48 -9.44
N HIS A 64 -7.33 15.43 -10.23
CA HIS A 64 -8.61 15.18 -10.89
C HIS A 64 -9.73 14.97 -9.86
N PRO A 65 -10.89 15.65 -9.96
CA PRO A 65 -11.94 15.63 -8.95
C PRO A 65 -12.54 14.24 -8.71
N PHE A 66 -12.45 13.32 -9.68
CA PHE A 66 -12.96 11.96 -9.55
C PHE A 66 -11.93 10.96 -8.98
N ILE A 67 -10.70 11.38 -8.73
CA ILE A 67 -9.67 10.52 -8.14
C ILE A 67 -9.65 10.68 -6.63
N ASP A 68 -9.87 9.58 -5.91
CA ASP A 68 -9.93 9.56 -4.45
C ASP A 68 -8.55 9.37 -3.79
N GLY A 69 -7.53 9.06 -4.57
CA GLY A 69 -6.17 8.98 -4.06
C GLY A 69 -5.23 8.08 -4.84
N LEU A 70 -4.11 7.78 -4.20
CA LEU A 70 -3.02 6.93 -4.68
C LEU A 70 -3.09 5.55 -4.04
N THR A 71 -2.87 4.51 -4.84
CA THR A 71 -2.58 3.16 -4.36
C THR A 71 -1.20 2.74 -4.82
N ILE A 72 -0.40 2.18 -3.91
CA ILE A 72 0.93 1.62 -4.18
C ILE A 72 0.87 0.12 -3.92
N LEU A 73 1.17 -0.64 -4.96
CA LEU A 73 1.14 -2.11 -4.95
C LEU A 73 2.07 -2.64 -6.04
N GLY A 74 1.89 -3.86 -6.49
CA GLY A 74 2.61 -4.43 -7.64
C GLY A 74 3.43 -5.64 -7.27
N GLY A 75 4.76 -5.54 -7.31
CA GLY A 75 5.68 -6.47 -6.71
C GLY A 75 5.57 -6.40 -5.19
N GLU A 76 6.57 -5.86 -4.52
CA GLU A 76 6.50 -5.62 -3.07
C GLU A 76 6.99 -4.20 -2.76
N PRO A 77 6.10 -3.26 -2.44
CA PRO A 77 6.50 -1.89 -2.12
C PRO A 77 7.46 -1.79 -0.92
N MET A 78 7.38 -2.73 0.02
CA MET A 78 8.20 -2.74 1.22
C MET A 78 9.52 -3.52 1.09
N GLU A 79 9.88 -4.00 -0.12
CA GLU A 79 11.29 -4.38 -0.35
C GLU A 79 12.20 -3.18 -0.08
N PRO A 80 13.36 -3.35 0.59
CA PRO A 80 14.23 -2.22 0.96
C PRO A 80 14.58 -1.29 -0.19
N GLU A 81 14.83 -1.85 -1.38
CA GLU A 81 15.16 -1.08 -2.58
C GLU A 81 13.96 -0.23 -3.04
N ASN A 82 12.76 -0.78 -2.96
CA ASN A 82 11.53 -0.06 -3.32
C ASN A 82 11.19 1.01 -2.29
N GLN A 83 11.38 0.75 -1.00
CA GLN A 83 11.21 1.78 0.03
C GLN A 83 12.11 2.99 -0.21
N ALA A 84 13.38 2.76 -0.52
CA ALA A 84 14.33 3.84 -0.84
C ALA A 84 13.88 4.68 -2.04
N GLY A 85 13.28 4.05 -3.05
CA GLY A 85 12.74 4.74 -4.23
C GLY A 85 11.39 5.42 -4.00
N LEU A 86 10.60 4.97 -3.01
CA LEU A 86 9.24 5.45 -2.78
C LEU A 86 9.15 6.58 -1.74
N VAL A 87 10.07 6.64 -0.78
CA VAL A 87 9.93 7.50 0.41
C VAL A 87 9.72 8.96 0.04
N ASP A 88 10.57 9.53 -0.79
CA ASP A 88 10.47 10.94 -1.18
C ASP A 88 9.22 11.21 -2.02
N PHE A 89 8.82 10.25 -2.85
CA PHE A 89 7.59 10.34 -3.64
C PHE A 89 6.33 10.38 -2.76
N VAL A 90 6.18 9.46 -1.81
CA VAL A 90 4.99 9.45 -0.95
C VAL A 90 4.92 10.69 -0.05
N GLU A 91 6.07 11.21 0.40
CA GLU A 91 6.12 12.48 1.13
C GLU A 91 5.69 13.67 0.25
N ARG A 92 6.12 13.69 -1.03
CA ARG A 92 5.66 14.70 -2.00
C ARG A 92 4.14 14.62 -2.23
N VAL A 93 3.59 13.41 -2.38
CA VAL A 93 2.15 13.23 -2.51
C VAL A 93 1.43 13.75 -1.26
N ARG A 94 1.92 13.42 -0.07
CA ARG A 94 1.34 13.89 1.19
C ARG A 94 1.46 15.40 1.39
N ALA A 95 2.53 16.00 0.92
CA ALA A 95 2.69 17.46 0.94
C ALA A 95 1.71 18.17 -0.01
N ALA A 96 1.50 17.61 -1.20
CA ALA A 96 0.53 18.14 -2.16
C ALA A 96 -0.93 17.92 -1.70
N TYR A 97 -1.19 16.80 -1.05
CA TYR A 97 -2.53 16.40 -0.57
C TYR A 97 -2.45 16.00 0.90
N PRO A 98 -2.54 16.97 1.83
CA PRO A 98 -2.46 16.68 3.26
C PRO A 98 -3.55 15.73 3.75
N ALA A 99 -3.33 15.09 4.89
CA ALA A 99 -4.34 14.26 5.54
C ALA A 99 -5.65 15.06 5.73
N GLY A 100 -6.78 14.46 5.38
CA GLY A 100 -8.08 15.12 5.40
C GLY A 100 -8.41 15.97 4.16
N SER A 101 -7.52 16.04 3.15
CA SER A 101 -7.81 16.74 1.88
C SER A 101 -8.83 16.02 0.99
N GLY A 102 -9.25 14.81 1.35
CA GLY A 102 -10.09 13.93 0.53
C GLY A 102 -9.30 13.01 -0.41
N LYS A 103 -7.96 13.14 -0.47
CA LYS A 103 -7.09 12.23 -1.21
C LYS A 103 -6.36 11.32 -0.24
N THR A 104 -6.55 10.00 -0.37
CA THR A 104 -5.96 9.00 0.50
C THR A 104 -4.81 8.25 -0.17
N ILE A 105 -3.87 7.76 0.63
CA ILE A 105 -2.75 6.92 0.18
C ILE A 105 -2.93 5.52 0.76
N TRP A 106 -3.09 4.54 -0.13
CA TRP A 106 -3.15 3.12 0.17
C TRP A 106 -1.86 2.43 -0.22
N CYS A 107 -1.43 1.45 0.57
CA CYS A 107 -0.31 0.59 0.22
C CYS A 107 -0.69 -0.87 0.49
N PHE A 108 -0.34 -1.74 -0.47
CA PHE A 108 -0.48 -3.19 -0.34
C PHE A 108 0.91 -3.79 -0.14
N THR A 109 1.07 -4.60 0.87
CA THR A 109 2.32 -5.32 1.13
C THR A 109 2.04 -6.78 1.50
N GLY A 110 2.93 -7.66 1.11
CA GLY A 110 2.91 -9.04 1.58
C GLY A 110 3.53 -9.21 2.98
N ASP A 111 4.15 -8.16 3.56
CA ASP A 111 4.57 -8.16 4.95
C ASP A 111 3.36 -7.94 5.88
N VAL A 112 3.44 -8.43 7.10
CA VAL A 112 2.58 -7.96 8.18
C VAL A 112 3.18 -6.72 8.81
N LEU A 113 2.36 -5.86 9.40
CA LEU A 113 2.82 -4.61 10.00
C LEU A 113 3.96 -4.83 11.02
N GLU A 114 3.92 -5.94 11.74
CA GLU A 114 4.95 -6.35 12.69
C GLU A 114 6.34 -6.52 12.06
N GLU A 115 6.40 -6.96 10.79
CA GLU A 115 7.67 -7.09 10.03
C GLU A 115 8.22 -5.74 9.57
N LEU A 116 7.40 -4.69 9.60
CA LEU A 116 7.77 -3.31 9.25
C LEU A 116 8.15 -2.46 10.48
N MET A 117 8.02 -3.00 11.69
CA MET A 117 8.43 -2.32 12.92
C MET A 117 9.92 -2.48 13.18
N PRO A 118 10.54 -1.62 14.04
CA PRO A 118 11.95 -1.73 14.40
C PRO A 118 12.35 -3.15 14.81
N GLY A 119 13.36 -3.70 14.13
CA GLY A 119 13.81 -5.09 14.29
C GLY A 119 13.05 -6.09 13.40
N GLY A 120 12.03 -5.67 12.70
CA GLY A 120 11.31 -6.49 11.73
C GLY A 120 12.12 -6.72 10.44
N ARG A 121 11.68 -7.70 9.66
CA ARG A 121 12.39 -8.20 8.48
C ARG A 121 12.66 -7.12 7.42
N HIS A 122 11.70 -6.25 7.17
CA HIS A 122 11.79 -5.20 6.15
C HIS A 122 11.78 -3.78 6.73
N HIS A 123 12.03 -3.65 8.04
CA HIS A 123 12.24 -2.32 8.62
C HIS A 123 13.57 -1.73 8.13
N THR A 124 13.52 -0.56 7.55
CA THR A 124 14.65 0.25 7.11
C THR A 124 14.62 1.62 7.78
N GLU A 125 15.63 2.45 7.56
CA GLU A 125 15.68 3.84 8.05
C GLU A 125 14.57 4.75 7.51
N VAL A 126 13.90 4.35 6.42
CA VAL A 126 12.83 5.15 5.78
C VAL A 126 11.43 4.56 6.00
N THR A 127 11.30 3.36 6.56
CA THR A 127 10.00 2.68 6.74
C THR A 127 9.02 3.53 7.51
N ASP A 128 9.45 4.10 8.64
CA ASP A 128 8.55 4.91 9.50
C ASP A 128 8.04 6.16 8.78
N ARG A 129 8.87 6.76 7.92
CA ARG A 129 8.48 7.91 7.08
C ARG A 129 7.40 7.52 6.07
N ILE A 130 7.53 6.35 5.42
CA ILE A 130 6.52 5.84 4.50
C ILE A 130 5.23 5.55 5.25
N LEU A 131 5.29 4.79 6.34
CA LEU A 131 4.11 4.44 7.14
C LEU A 131 3.37 5.69 7.67
N ALA A 132 4.09 6.75 8.00
CA ALA A 132 3.49 8.02 8.44
C ALA A 132 2.64 8.70 7.35
N CYS A 133 2.94 8.44 6.07
CA CYS A 133 2.20 8.99 4.94
C CYS A 133 0.95 8.19 4.55
N LEU A 134 0.82 6.93 4.99
CA LEU A 134 -0.28 6.05 4.58
C LEU A 134 -1.56 6.33 5.36
N ASP A 135 -2.70 6.31 4.67
CA ASP A 135 -4.03 6.27 5.28
C ASP A 135 -4.49 4.83 5.50
N MET A 136 -4.19 3.94 4.57
CA MET A 136 -4.55 2.53 4.64
C MET A 136 -3.36 1.64 4.28
N LEU A 137 -3.23 0.53 5.00
CA LEU A 137 -2.26 -0.53 4.72
C LEU A 137 -3.00 -1.86 4.59
N VAL A 138 -2.92 -2.48 3.42
CA VAL A 138 -3.36 -3.87 3.24
C VAL A 138 -2.13 -4.74 3.42
N ASP A 139 -2.09 -5.48 4.52
CA ASP A 139 -0.92 -6.23 4.97
C ASP A 139 -1.13 -7.74 4.96
N GLY A 140 -0.02 -8.46 4.92
CA GLY A 140 0.02 -9.91 4.99
C GLY A 140 0.22 -10.61 3.63
N PRO A 141 0.88 -11.78 3.63
CA PRO A 141 1.15 -12.52 2.42
C PRO A 141 -0.15 -13.09 1.82
N PHE A 142 -0.20 -13.16 0.48
CA PHE A 142 -1.26 -13.91 -0.18
C PHE A 142 -1.09 -15.40 0.07
N VAL A 143 -2.14 -16.03 0.60
CA VAL A 143 -2.20 -17.47 0.89
C VAL A 143 -3.31 -18.11 0.05
N GLN A 144 -2.93 -18.93 -0.94
CA GLN A 144 -3.86 -19.54 -1.89
C GLN A 144 -4.99 -20.34 -1.19
N ASP A 145 -4.67 -21.06 -0.15
CA ASP A 145 -5.64 -21.90 0.56
C ASP A 145 -6.68 -21.07 1.36
N LEU A 146 -6.41 -19.77 1.55
CA LEU A 146 -7.29 -18.81 2.20
C LEU A 146 -7.89 -17.80 1.22
N TYR A 147 -7.75 -18.06 -0.10
CA TYR A 147 -8.33 -17.23 -1.15
C TYR A 147 -9.86 -17.18 -1.02
N ASP A 148 -10.40 -15.97 -1.09
CA ASP A 148 -11.84 -15.74 -1.06
C ASP A 148 -12.17 -14.49 -1.88
N ILE A 149 -12.88 -14.69 -2.99
CA ILE A 149 -13.26 -13.64 -3.93
C ILE A 149 -14.28 -12.64 -3.34
N SER A 150 -14.95 -13.01 -2.24
CA SER A 150 -15.89 -12.11 -1.56
C SER A 150 -15.21 -11.06 -0.70
N LEU A 151 -13.92 -11.22 -0.41
CA LEU A 151 -13.14 -10.25 0.37
C LEU A 151 -12.92 -8.97 -0.41
N ARG A 152 -13.14 -7.85 0.27
CA ARG A 152 -12.92 -6.53 -0.32
C ARG A 152 -11.46 -6.10 -0.12
N PHE A 153 -10.81 -5.68 -1.21
CA PHE A 153 -9.44 -5.15 -1.27
C PHE A 153 -8.33 -6.10 -0.77
N ARG A 154 -8.58 -7.39 -0.64
CA ARG A 154 -7.61 -8.41 -0.25
C ARG A 154 -7.93 -9.73 -0.93
N GLY A 155 -6.91 -10.53 -1.18
CA GLY A 155 -7.07 -11.80 -1.90
C GLY A 155 -7.28 -13.01 -1.02
N SER A 156 -6.83 -12.97 0.23
CA SER A 156 -6.92 -14.09 1.18
C SER A 156 -7.30 -13.60 2.58
N SER A 157 -8.00 -14.44 3.33
CA SER A 157 -8.64 -14.05 4.60
C SER A 157 -7.66 -13.72 5.74
N ASN A 158 -6.39 -14.13 5.61
CA ASN A 158 -5.33 -13.78 6.56
C ASN A 158 -4.83 -12.34 6.40
N GLN A 159 -5.08 -11.68 5.26
CA GLN A 159 -4.68 -10.30 5.04
C GLN A 159 -5.58 -9.34 5.82
N ARG A 160 -5.02 -8.22 6.25
CA ARG A 160 -5.74 -7.17 7.00
C ARG A 160 -5.83 -5.89 6.18
N VAL A 161 -6.94 -5.19 6.27
CA VAL A 161 -7.07 -3.80 5.80
C VAL A 161 -7.00 -2.92 7.03
N ILE A 162 -5.86 -2.28 7.25
CA ILE A 162 -5.55 -1.50 8.45
C ILE A 162 -5.83 -0.02 8.19
N ASP A 163 -6.66 0.59 9.01
CA ASP A 163 -6.80 2.05 9.07
C ASP A 163 -5.60 2.63 9.82
N MET A 164 -4.65 3.18 9.06
CA MET A 164 -3.41 3.71 9.61
C MET A 164 -3.62 4.98 10.42
N ASN A 165 -4.64 5.78 10.09
CA ASN A 165 -4.96 6.99 10.85
C ASN A 165 -5.51 6.62 12.23
N ALA A 166 -6.47 5.70 12.30
CA ALA A 166 -7.03 5.20 13.55
C ALA A 166 -5.97 4.47 14.39
N THR A 167 -5.12 3.66 13.72
CA THR A 167 -4.02 2.93 14.36
C THR A 167 -3.02 3.89 15.01
N ARG A 168 -2.56 4.94 14.30
CA ARG A 168 -1.65 5.96 14.88
C ARG A 168 -2.28 6.68 16.05
N ALA A 169 -3.53 7.11 15.92
CA ALA A 169 -4.24 7.82 17.00
C ALA A 169 -4.38 6.92 18.26
N ARG A 170 -4.63 5.63 18.08
CA ARG A 170 -4.67 4.66 19.18
C ARG A 170 -3.30 4.44 19.80
N ALA A 171 -2.27 4.22 18.98
CA ALA A 171 -0.90 4.02 19.45
C ALA A 171 -0.41 5.20 20.29
N GLU A 172 -0.65 6.44 19.84
CA GLU A 172 -0.30 7.64 20.56
C GLU A 172 -1.05 7.75 21.89
N ARG A 173 -2.37 7.52 21.89
CA ARG A 173 -3.21 7.59 23.10
C ARG A 173 -2.80 6.56 24.15
N GLU A 174 -2.43 5.34 23.71
CA GLU A 174 -2.09 4.21 24.60
C GLU A 174 -0.58 4.14 24.91
N GLY A 175 0.27 4.88 24.17
CA GLY A 175 1.71 4.87 24.35
C GLY A 175 2.36 3.54 23.96
N VAL A 176 1.85 2.90 22.91
CA VAL A 176 2.30 1.58 22.43
C VAL A 176 2.79 1.66 20.97
N ALA A 177 3.42 0.60 20.46
CA ALA A 177 3.84 0.50 19.07
C ALA A 177 2.61 0.41 18.12
N LEU A 178 2.79 0.79 16.85
CA LEU A 178 1.71 0.72 15.85
C LEU A 178 1.11 -0.69 15.74
N CYS A 179 1.95 -1.72 15.74
CA CYS A 179 1.50 -3.11 15.64
C CYS A 179 0.67 -3.59 16.83
N ASP A 180 0.82 -2.94 18.01
CA ASP A 180 0.03 -3.25 19.20
C ASP A 180 -1.30 -2.49 19.25
N ALA A 181 -1.49 -1.51 18.35
CA ALA A 181 -2.64 -0.61 18.32
C ALA A 181 -3.46 -0.74 17.02
N VAL A 182 -3.35 -1.85 16.29
CA VAL A 182 -3.99 -2.03 14.99
C VAL A 182 -5.50 -1.81 15.09
N GLU A 183 -6.00 -0.92 14.22
CA GLU A 183 -7.41 -0.69 13.98
C GLU A 183 -7.73 -1.09 12.54
N LEU A 184 -8.71 -1.99 12.37
CA LEU A 184 -9.12 -2.47 11.07
C LEU A 184 -10.13 -1.51 10.43
N TRP A 185 -10.07 -1.43 9.11
CA TRP A 185 -11.05 -0.69 8.31
C TRP A 185 -12.46 -1.28 8.52
N ARG A 186 -13.41 -0.42 8.89
CA ARG A 186 -14.73 -0.85 9.38
C ARG A 186 -15.81 -0.95 8.30
N ASP A 187 -15.55 -0.39 7.12
CA ASP A 187 -16.52 -0.41 6.01
C ASP A 187 -16.40 -1.67 5.13
N ASP A 188 -15.82 -2.75 5.64
CA ASP A 188 -15.78 -4.01 4.95
C ASP A 188 -17.18 -4.62 4.86
N PRO A 189 -17.82 -4.68 3.65
CA PRO A 189 -19.19 -5.17 3.49
C PRO A 189 -19.37 -6.67 3.82
N VAL A 190 -18.29 -7.40 4.10
CA VAL A 190 -18.39 -8.77 4.63
C VAL A 190 -19.23 -8.82 5.91
N TYR A 191 -19.28 -7.72 6.67
CA TYR A 191 -20.14 -7.61 7.85
C TYR A 191 -21.59 -7.21 7.54
N SER A 192 -21.90 -6.76 6.34
CA SER A 192 -23.24 -6.26 5.98
C SER A 192 -24.12 -7.25 5.21
N THR A 193 -23.56 -8.35 4.69
CA THR A 193 -24.27 -9.28 3.81
C THR A 193 -24.78 -10.54 4.50
N HIS A 194 -24.59 -10.71 5.80
CA HIS A 194 -25.07 -11.89 6.54
C HIS A 194 -26.21 -11.60 7.51
N THR A 195 -26.99 -10.56 7.26
CA THR A 195 -28.30 -10.36 7.90
C THR A 195 -29.40 -10.46 6.85
N MET A 196 -29.70 -11.67 6.44
CA MET A 196 -31.03 -12.09 6.00
C MET A 196 -31.30 -13.49 6.51
#